data_47f189cfa837feb1097f9fc06f586eed
#
_entry.id   47f189cfa837feb1097f9fc06f586eed
#
_cell.length_a   1.000
_cell.length_b   1.000
_cell.length_c   1.000
_cell.angle_alpha   90.00
_cell.angle_beta   90.00
_cell.angle_gamma   90.00
#
_symmetry.space_group_name_H-M   'P 1'
#
loop_
_entity.id
_entity.type
_entity.pdbx_description
1 polymer ?
#
loop_
_entity_poly.entity_id
_entity_poly.type
_entity_poly.pdbx_seq_one_letter_code
_entity_poly.pdbx_strand_id
1 'polypeptide(L)'
;MRDISRREAMETMLLAGAGLTLTNLTNAEAQTAPVPKAFAGQHKPRPLPFDPTKLKGISEKLIKSHWENNYSGAVNALNVVEQRLATMLGDKDLPPYVYGDLKREELVRTGSVVLHEYYFANLGGDGKPDGEVLNAIKQAFASYDQWEAEFKRTGNALSGGSGWVIFAYNLHTGELHNYWSWDHMHNAPTGLPLLVLDMYEHAYHMDYGAAAAKYVDAFMQNAKWEEVNRRYMNAQKAVAALKT
;
A
#
# COMPACT_ATOMS: atom_id res chain seq x y z
N MET A 1 30.22 -13.28 47.03
CA MET A 1 28.97 -13.25 46.29
C MET A 1 29.12 -14.24 45.15
N ARG A 2 28.30 -15.29 45.09
CA ARG A 2 28.32 -16.25 43.98
C ARG A 2 27.51 -15.67 42.84
N ASP A 3 28.07 -15.57 41.66
CA ASP A 3 27.35 -15.20 40.43
C ASP A 3 26.38 -16.32 40.08
N ILE A 4 25.11 -16.04 40.15
CA ILE A 4 24.03 -16.95 39.73
C ILE A 4 23.91 -16.85 38.22
N SER A 5 24.09 -17.94 37.50
CA SER A 5 23.94 -17.97 36.05
C SER A 5 22.49 -17.74 35.62
N ARG A 6 22.28 -17.18 34.42
CA ARG A 6 20.92 -16.95 33.85
C ARG A 6 20.07 -18.21 33.82
N ARG A 7 20.67 -19.39 33.79
CA ARG A 7 19.99 -20.68 33.76
C ARG A 7 19.44 -21.04 35.16
N GLU A 8 20.18 -20.78 36.22
CA GLU A 8 19.77 -21.02 37.61
C GLU A 8 18.65 -20.06 38.03
N ALA A 9 18.64 -18.82 37.52
CA ALA A 9 17.56 -17.86 37.75
C ALA A 9 16.23 -18.29 37.09
N MET A 10 16.29 -18.96 35.93
CA MET A 10 15.08 -19.49 35.28
C MET A 10 14.51 -20.74 35.96
N GLU A 11 15.37 -21.62 36.50
CA GLU A 11 14.90 -22.83 37.21
C GLU A 11 14.28 -22.49 38.57
N THR A 12 14.74 -21.43 39.24
CA THR A 12 14.15 -20.98 40.52
C THR A 12 12.78 -20.33 40.38
N MET A 13 12.44 -19.75 39.21
CA MET A 13 11.10 -19.22 38.93
C MET A 13 10.05 -20.28 38.59
N LEU A 14 10.45 -21.50 38.23
CA LEU A 14 9.55 -22.60 37.89
C LEU A 14 9.07 -23.42 39.12
N LEU A 15 9.69 -23.26 40.29
CA LEU A 15 9.37 -24.04 41.49
C LEU A 15 8.49 -23.30 42.51
N ALA A 16 8.13 -22.02 42.29
CA ALA A 16 7.30 -21.25 43.22
C ALA A 16 5.79 -21.23 42.86
N GLY A 17 5.35 -22.02 41.88
CA GLY A 17 3.98 -22.02 41.35
C GLY A 17 3.09 -23.21 41.65
N ALA A 18 3.45 -24.07 42.62
CA ALA A 18 2.62 -25.25 42.97
C ALA A 18 1.96 -25.11 44.36
N GLY A 19 0.78 -24.51 44.39
CA GLY A 19 -0.02 -24.48 45.65
C GLY A 19 -1.20 -23.52 45.61
N LEU A 20 -2.07 -23.63 44.62
CA LEU A 20 -3.40 -23.02 44.67
C LEU A 20 -4.45 -24.03 44.27
N THR A 21 -5.31 -24.33 45.22
CA THR A 21 -6.48 -25.21 45.16
C THR A 21 -7.36 -24.91 43.94
N LEU A 22 -7.67 -25.97 43.18
CA LEU A 22 -8.68 -25.98 42.13
C LEU A 22 -10.07 -25.73 42.76
N THR A 23 -10.49 -24.49 42.83
CA THR A 23 -11.91 -24.13 42.90
C THR A 23 -12.47 -24.14 41.49
N ASN A 24 -13.53 -24.89 41.26
CA ASN A 24 -14.30 -24.98 40.04
C ASN A 24 -14.68 -23.58 39.55
N LEU A 25 -13.86 -23.01 38.68
CA LEU A 25 -14.26 -21.93 37.81
C LEU A 25 -15.07 -22.58 36.68
N THR A 26 -16.39 -22.53 36.80
CA THR A 26 -17.30 -22.74 35.69
C THR A 26 -16.74 -21.94 34.49
N ASN A 27 -16.44 -22.65 33.41
CA ASN A 27 -16.17 -22.07 32.13
C ASN A 27 -17.37 -21.21 31.69
N ALA A 28 -17.42 -19.96 32.13
CA ALA A 28 -18.12 -18.94 31.37
C ALA A 28 -17.32 -18.81 30.09
N GLU A 29 -17.73 -19.47 29.03
CA GLU A 29 -17.31 -19.15 27.68
C GLU A 29 -17.53 -17.64 27.54
N ALA A 30 -16.45 -16.88 27.63
CA ALA A 30 -16.47 -15.48 27.28
C ALA A 30 -16.90 -15.46 25.82
N GLN A 31 -18.17 -15.17 25.60
CA GLN A 31 -18.75 -14.98 24.28
C GLN A 31 -18.00 -13.79 23.69
N THR A 32 -16.92 -14.08 22.94
CA THR A 32 -16.11 -13.05 22.28
C THR A 32 -17.05 -12.31 21.34
N ALA A 33 -17.33 -11.06 21.66
CA ALA A 33 -18.13 -10.21 20.79
C ALA A 33 -17.57 -10.31 19.37
N PRO A 34 -18.42 -10.38 18.35
CA PRO A 34 -17.94 -10.51 16.98
C PRO A 34 -17.04 -9.34 16.64
N VAL A 35 -15.86 -9.65 16.07
CA VAL A 35 -14.90 -8.62 15.66
C VAL A 35 -15.59 -7.69 14.65
N PRO A 36 -15.61 -6.37 14.88
CA PRO A 36 -16.22 -5.43 13.94
C PRO A 36 -15.57 -5.54 12.54
N LYS A 37 -16.37 -5.40 11.49
CA LYS A 37 -15.87 -5.53 10.10
C LYS A 37 -14.70 -4.61 9.79
N ALA A 38 -14.66 -3.42 10.37
CA ALA A 38 -13.57 -2.46 10.23
C ALA A 38 -12.21 -2.98 10.76
N PHE A 39 -12.22 -4.03 11.57
CA PHE A 39 -11.03 -4.62 12.18
C PHE A 39 -10.93 -6.12 11.88
N ALA A 40 -11.55 -6.58 10.80
CA ALA A 40 -11.64 -8.00 10.50
C ALA A 40 -10.29 -8.65 10.19
N GLY A 41 -9.36 -7.91 9.61
CA GLY A 41 -8.03 -8.41 9.26
C GLY A 41 -8.09 -9.64 8.35
N GLN A 42 -8.91 -9.61 7.30
CA GLN A 42 -9.15 -10.74 6.39
C GLN A 42 -8.82 -10.40 4.93
N HIS A 43 -7.98 -9.40 4.71
CA HIS A 43 -7.52 -9.04 3.38
C HIS A 43 -6.69 -10.17 2.77
N LYS A 44 -6.80 -10.33 1.45
CA LYS A 44 -6.05 -11.33 0.69
C LYS A 44 -5.30 -10.65 -0.46
N PRO A 45 -4.05 -11.05 -0.73
CA PRO A 45 -3.34 -10.55 -1.89
C PRO A 45 -4.10 -10.89 -3.18
N ARG A 46 -4.22 -9.91 -4.08
CA ARG A 46 -4.78 -10.12 -5.42
C ARG A 46 -3.70 -10.69 -6.33
N PRO A 47 -4.03 -11.64 -7.21
CA PRO A 47 -3.07 -12.14 -8.19
C PRO A 47 -2.64 -11.02 -9.14
N LEU A 48 -1.45 -11.16 -9.72
CA LEU A 48 -0.98 -10.27 -10.78
C LEU A 48 -1.95 -10.32 -11.97
N PRO A 49 -2.44 -9.18 -12.50
CA PRO A 49 -3.40 -9.15 -13.60
C PRO A 49 -2.72 -9.24 -14.99
N PHE A 50 -1.45 -9.64 -15.05
CA PHE A 50 -0.64 -9.76 -16.25
C PHE A 50 0.41 -10.87 -16.09
N ASP A 51 0.99 -11.29 -17.21
CA ASP A 51 2.13 -12.20 -17.24
C ASP A 51 3.44 -11.40 -17.07
N PRO A 52 4.16 -11.56 -15.95
CA PRO A 52 5.37 -10.77 -15.67
C PRO A 52 6.52 -11.06 -16.65
N THR A 53 6.50 -12.20 -17.36
CA THR A 53 7.52 -12.53 -18.36
C THR A 53 7.43 -11.67 -19.63
N LYS A 54 6.31 -10.96 -19.82
CA LYS A 54 6.03 -10.15 -21.01
C LYS A 54 6.32 -8.67 -20.85
N LEU A 55 6.75 -8.24 -19.65
CA LEU A 55 7.10 -6.84 -19.44
C LEU A 55 8.40 -6.49 -20.17
N LYS A 56 8.43 -5.28 -20.71
CA LYS A 56 9.60 -4.72 -21.40
C LYS A 56 10.48 -4.00 -20.39
N GLY A 57 11.74 -4.43 -20.24
CA GLY A 57 12.71 -3.77 -19.39
C GLY A 57 12.50 -3.98 -17.87
N ILE A 58 11.47 -4.67 -17.43
CA ILE A 58 11.24 -5.01 -16.01
C ILE A 58 11.24 -6.53 -15.90
N SER A 59 12.13 -7.11 -15.08
CA SER A 59 12.29 -8.54 -15.00
C SER A 59 11.16 -9.24 -14.24
N GLU A 60 10.85 -10.47 -14.65
CA GLU A 60 9.94 -11.34 -13.91
C GLU A 60 10.37 -11.52 -12.45
N LYS A 61 11.68 -11.66 -12.22
CA LYS A 61 12.27 -11.83 -10.89
C LYS A 61 11.95 -10.63 -9.98
N LEU A 62 12.10 -9.41 -10.50
CA LEU A 62 11.77 -8.18 -9.76
C LEU A 62 10.28 -8.15 -9.43
N ILE A 63 9.40 -8.37 -10.40
CA ILE A 63 7.94 -8.33 -10.20
C ILE A 63 7.48 -9.39 -9.19
N LYS A 64 7.99 -10.62 -9.28
CA LYS A 64 7.66 -11.67 -8.31
C LYS A 64 8.12 -11.29 -6.90
N SER A 65 9.36 -10.83 -6.75
CA SER A 65 9.88 -10.38 -5.45
C SER A 65 9.07 -9.23 -4.88
N HIS A 66 8.71 -8.25 -5.70
CA HIS A 66 7.90 -7.10 -5.34
C HIS A 66 6.49 -7.52 -4.86
N TRP A 67 5.84 -8.41 -5.62
CA TRP A 67 4.51 -8.92 -5.27
C TRP A 67 4.53 -9.79 -4.00
N GLU A 68 5.49 -10.71 -3.88
CA GLU A 68 5.57 -11.67 -2.77
C GLU A 68 5.96 -11.01 -1.46
N ASN A 69 6.98 -10.13 -1.49
CA ASN A 69 7.60 -9.60 -0.26
C ASN A 69 7.01 -8.25 0.15
N ASN A 70 6.82 -7.31 -0.79
CA ASN A 70 6.35 -5.97 -0.46
C ASN A 70 4.82 -5.91 -0.40
N TYR A 71 4.13 -6.27 -1.48
CA TYR A 71 2.68 -6.19 -1.51
C TYR A 71 2.01 -7.21 -0.59
N SER A 72 2.34 -8.50 -0.72
CA SER A 72 1.75 -9.54 0.14
C SER A 72 2.15 -9.36 1.61
N GLY A 73 3.38 -8.88 1.85
CA GLY A 73 3.84 -8.48 3.18
C GLY A 73 3.00 -7.36 3.78
N ALA A 74 2.65 -6.33 2.99
CA ALA A 74 1.78 -5.24 3.43
C ALA A 74 0.36 -5.71 3.74
N VAL A 75 -0.22 -6.61 2.92
CA VAL A 75 -1.55 -7.22 3.17
C VAL A 75 -1.56 -7.99 4.50
N ASN A 76 -0.55 -8.81 4.74
CA ASN A 76 -0.43 -9.57 5.98
C ASN A 76 -0.25 -8.64 7.19
N ALA A 77 0.57 -7.60 7.06
CA ALA A 77 0.77 -6.62 8.13
C ALA A 77 -0.51 -5.83 8.45
N LEU A 78 -1.29 -5.45 7.42
CA LEU A 78 -2.59 -4.78 7.61
C LEU A 78 -3.56 -5.67 8.42
N ASN A 79 -3.65 -6.95 8.08
CA ASN A 79 -4.48 -7.91 8.83
C ASN A 79 -4.08 -7.96 10.32
N VAL A 80 -2.79 -8.01 10.61
CA VAL A 80 -2.27 -8.03 11.99
C VAL A 80 -2.60 -6.72 12.73
N VAL A 81 -2.43 -5.59 12.07
CA VAL A 81 -2.71 -4.27 12.67
C VAL A 81 -4.18 -4.12 12.99
N GLU A 82 -5.10 -4.46 12.06
CA GLU A 82 -6.54 -4.39 12.29
C GLU A 82 -6.97 -5.29 13.46
N GLN A 83 -6.47 -6.53 13.52
CA GLN A 83 -6.77 -7.45 14.64
C GLN A 83 -6.26 -6.92 15.99
N ARG A 84 -5.07 -6.29 16.01
CA ARG A 84 -4.55 -5.63 17.21
C ARG A 84 -5.39 -4.44 17.63
N LEU A 85 -5.83 -3.61 16.68
CA LEU A 85 -6.73 -2.50 16.95
C LEU A 85 -8.05 -2.98 17.57
N ALA A 86 -8.64 -4.07 17.04
CA ALA A 86 -9.84 -4.68 17.62
C ALA A 86 -9.64 -5.09 19.08
N THR A 87 -8.50 -5.72 19.39
CA THR A 87 -8.18 -6.19 20.75
C THR A 87 -7.97 -5.00 21.70
N MET A 88 -7.26 -3.96 21.24
CA MET A 88 -6.90 -2.81 22.08
C MET A 88 -8.05 -1.81 22.26
N LEU A 89 -9.06 -1.85 21.41
CA LEU A 89 -10.21 -0.92 21.50
C LEU A 89 -10.95 -1.02 22.84
N GLY A 90 -10.96 -2.20 23.47
CA GLY A 90 -11.61 -2.43 24.77
C GLY A 90 -10.74 -2.10 25.98
N ASP A 91 -9.46 -1.85 25.81
CA ASP A 91 -8.51 -1.53 26.90
C ASP A 91 -8.59 -0.04 27.28
N LYS A 92 -9.24 0.23 28.43
CA LYS A 92 -9.44 1.60 28.93
C LYS A 92 -8.18 2.25 29.49
N ASP A 93 -7.19 1.44 29.84
CA ASP A 93 -5.94 1.89 30.46
C ASP A 93 -4.80 1.98 29.42
N LEU A 94 -5.10 1.67 28.14
CA LEU A 94 -4.12 1.75 27.06
C LEU A 94 -3.64 3.21 26.86
N PRO A 95 -2.31 3.46 26.90
CA PRO A 95 -1.79 4.79 26.65
C PRO A 95 -2.15 5.28 25.23
N PRO A 96 -2.62 6.53 25.06
CA PRO A 96 -3.08 7.04 23.75
C PRO A 96 -2.06 6.91 22.61
N TYR A 97 -0.77 7.05 22.92
CA TYR A 97 0.28 6.95 21.91
C TYR A 97 0.43 5.54 21.34
N VAL A 98 0.16 4.49 22.12
CA VAL A 98 0.21 3.10 21.65
C VAL A 98 -0.91 2.86 20.62
N TYR A 99 -2.12 3.34 20.92
CA TYR A 99 -3.22 3.26 19.96
C TYR A 99 -2.97 4.12 18.72
N GLY A 100 -2.40 5.32 18.90
CA GLY A 100 -2.01 6.24 17.83
C GLY A 100 -0.99 5.63 16.87
N ASP A 101 0.02 4.92 17.39
CA ASP A 101 1.01 4.23 16.56
C ASP A 101 0.37 3.13 15.70
N LEU A 102 -0.57 2.35 16.26
CA LEU A 102 -1.30 1.35 15.46
C LEU A 102 -2.20 2.00 14.40
N LYS A 103 -2.84 3.13 14.71
CA LYS A 103 -3.63 3.87 13.69
C LYS A 103 -2.76 4.43 12.58
N ARG A 104 -1.54 4.86 12.91
CA ARG A 104 -0.56 5.25 11.91
C ARG A 104 -0.15 4.04 11.04
N GLU A 105 0.16 2.89 11.65
CA GLU A 105 0.49 1.67 10.92
C GLU A 105 -0.67 1.19 10.03
N GLU A 106 -1.91 1.26 10.49
CA GLU A 106 -3.09 0.96 9.66
C GLU A 106 -3.11 1.81 8.40
N LEU A 107 -2.88 3.13 8.52
CA LEU A 107 -2.84 4.04 7.37
C LEU A 107 -1.69 3.70 6.42
N VAL A 108 -0.49 3.45 6.95
CA VAL A 108 0.70 3.04 6.18
C VAL A 108 0.41 1.75 5.40
N ARG A 109 -0.13 0.71 6.07
CA ARG A 109 -0.38 -0.58 5.42
C ARG A 109 -1.52 -0.51 4.42
N THR A 110 -2.59 0.23 4.73
CA THR A 110 -3.68 0.49 3.78
C THR A 110 -3.18 1.19 2.53
N GLY A 111 -2.41 2.27 2.69
CA GLY A 111 -1.81 2.99 1.57
C GLY A 111 -0.90 2.10 0.74
N SER A 112 -0.04 1.30 1.40
CA SER A 112 0.84 0.34 0.72
C SER A 112 0.04 -0.67 -0.09
N VAL A 113 -0.97 -1.33 0.51
CA VAL A 113 -1.81 -2.32 -0.19
C VAL A 113 -2.49 -1.70 -1.41
N VAL A 114 -3.16 -0.57 -1.22
CA VAL A 114 -3.93 0.09 -2.29
C VAL A 114 -3.03 0.56 -3.42
N LEU A 115 -1.90 1.23 -3.12
CA LEU A 115 -1.01 1.75 -4.15
C LEU A 115 -0.31 0.64 -4.93
N HIS A 116 0.08 -0.48 -4.30
CA HIS A 116 0.59 -1.65 -5.01
C HIS A 116 -0.46 -2.27 -5.93
N GLU A 117 -1.71 -2.39 -5.50
CA GLU A 117 -2.80 -2.88 -6.36
C GLU A 117 -3.00 -2.00 -7.59
N TYR A 118 -2.93 -0.67 -7.41
CA TYR A 118 -2.98 0.28 -8.52
C TYR A 118 -1.76 0.14 -9.43
N TYR A 119 -0.56 0.04 -8.88
CA TYR A 119 0.69 -0.13 -9.62
C TYR A 119 0.68 -1.39 -10.47
N PHE A 120 0.39 -2.56 -9.89
CA PHE A 120 0.34 -3.81 -10.67
C PHE A 120 -0.77 -3.79 -11.72
N ALA A 121 -1.93 -3.22 -11.43
CA ALA A 121 -3.00 -3.12 -12.41
C ALA A 121 -2.70 -2.12 -13.56
N ASN A 122 -1.73 -1.23 -13.38
CA ASN A 122 -1.25 -0.33 -14.43
C ASN A 122 -0.20 -0.94 -15.35
N LEU A 123 0.33 -2.13 -15.04
CA LEU A 123 1.32 -2.82 -15.85
C LEU A 123 0.70 -3.83 -16.83
N GLY A 124 1.50 -4.28 -17.81
CA GLY A 124 1.09 -5.26 -18.80
C GLY A 124 0.39 -4.68 -20.03
N GLY A 125 0.43 -3.36 -20.20
CA GLY A 125 0.00 -2.67 -21.42
C GLY A 125 1.12 -2.55 -22.47
N ASP A 126 0.84 -1.78 -23.52
CA ASP A 126 1.80 -1.49 -24.60
C ASP A 126 2.46 -0.11 -24.49
N GLY A 127 2.09 0.67 -23.46
CA GLY A 127 2.59 2.00 -23.20
C GLY A 127 1.97 3.10 -24.07
N LYS A 128 0.98 2.79 -24.90
CA LYS A 128 0.37 3.74 -25.82
C LYS A 128 -0.88 4.37 -25.21
N PRO A 129 -0.85 5.70 -24.97
CA PRO A 129 -2.00 6.40 -24.43
C PRO A 129 -3.14 6.47 -25.44
N ASP A 130 -4.36 6.21 -24.99
CA ASP A 130 -5.58 6.27 -25.79
C ASP A 130 -6.80 6.68 -24.96
N GLY A 131 -7.95 6.78 -25.63
CA GLY A 131 -9.25 7.02 -25.04
C GLY A 131 -9.48 8.45 -24.54
N GLU A 132 -10.54 8.63 -23.76
CA GLU A 132 -10.97 9.94 -23.25
C GLU A 132 -9.94 10.55 -22.28
N VAL A 133 -9.22 9.72 -21.55
CA VAL A 133 -8.17 10.21 -20.62
C VAL A 133 -7.06 10.92 -21.39
N LEU A 134 -6.70 10.49 -22.61
CA LEU A 134 -5.70 11.18 -23.43
C LEU A 134 -6.16 12.58 -23.84
N ASN A 135 -7.45 12.74 -24.20
CA ASN A 135 -8.01 14.05 -24.51
C ASN A 135 -8.00 14.96 -23.28
N ALA A 136 -8.37 14.43 -22.11
CA ALA A 136 -8.33 15.16 -20.85
C ALA A 136 -6.91 15.57 -20.44
N ILE A 137 -5.91 14.70 -20.63
CA ILE A 137 -4.48 15.02 -20.41
C ILE A 137 -4.07 16.19 -21.31
N LYS A 138 -4.40 16.16 -22.60
CA LYS A 138 -4.05 17.24 -23.52
C LYS A 138 -4.69 18.57 -23.13
N GLN A 139 -5.90 18.54 -22.60
CA GLN A 139 -6.58 19.74 -22.09
C GLN A 139 -5.92 20.28 -20.82
N ALA A 140 -5.60 19.39 -19.86
CA ALA A 140 -5.07 19.78 -18.56
C ALA A 140 -3.59 20.22 -18.62
N PHE A 141 -2.79 19.59 -19.51
CA PHE A 141 -1.33 19.78 -19.58
C PHE A 141 -0.86 20.36 -20.91
N ALA A 142 -1.76 20.85 -21.76
CA ALA A 142 -1.54 21.33 -23.11
C ALA A 142 -1.08 20.25 -24.12
N SER A 143 -0.36 19.20 -23.70
CA SER A 143 -0.03 18.03 -24.53
C SER A 143 0.22 16.80 -23.68
N TYR A 144 0.20 15.60 -24.30
CA TYR A 144 0.65 14.38 -23.68
C TYR A 144 2.12 14.44 -23.28
N ASP A 145 2.98 14.99 -24.15
CA ASP A 145 4.42 15.07 -23.91
C ASP A 145 4.75 15.94 -22.69
N GLN A 146 4.00 17.01 -22.46
CA GLN A 146 4.17 17.85 -21.26
C GLN A 146 3.75 17.12 -20.01
N TRP A 147 2.63 16.42 -20.04
CA TRP A 147 2.18 15.56 -18.93
C TRP A 147 3.21 14.46 -18.63
N GLU A 148 3.68 13.75 -19.67
CA GLU A 148 4.66 12.67 -19.49
C GLU A 148 5.96 13.19 -18.91
N ALA A 149 6.44 14.34 -19.42
CA ALA A 149 7.64 14.99 -18.91
C ALA A 149 7.50 15.37 -17.42
N GLU A 150 6.36 15.88 -17.01
CA GLU A 150 6.08 16.21 -15.60
C GLU A 150 5.96 14.96 -14.74
N PHE A 151 5.24 13.92 -15.20
CA PHE A 151 5.14 12.63 -14.52
C PHE A 151 6.52 12.00 -14.28
N LYS A 152 7.37 11.95 -15.31
CA LYS A 152 8.74 11.42 -15.21
C LYS A 152 9.63 12.27 -14.30
N ARG A 153 9.50 13.60 -14.34
CA ARG A 153 10.25 14.50 -13.43
C ARG A 153 9.86 14.27 -11.98
N THR A 154 8.56 14.08 -11.70
CA THR A 154 8.05 13.76 -10.36
C THR A 154 8.62 12.42 -9.87
N GLY A 155 8.70 11.40 -10.74
CA GLY A 155 9.34 10.13 -10.42
C GLY A 155 10.84 10.28 -10.13
N ASN A 156 11.55 11.00 -10.97
CA ASN A 156 12.98 11.24 -10.77
C ASN A 156 13.28 12.04 -9.50
N ALA A 157 12.37 12.90 -9.04
CA ALA A 157 12.51 13.63 -7.79
C ALA A 157 12.40 12.74 -6.55
N LEU A 158 11.88 11.49 -6.69
CA LEU A 158 11.81 10.46 -5.64
C LEU A 158 12.98 9.47 -5.71
N SER A 159 13.89 9.61 -6.67
CA SER A 159 15.02 8.67 -6.86
C SER A 159 15.93 8.59 -5.65
N GLY A 160 16.36 7.36 -5.31
CA GLY A 160 17.26 7.11 -4.16
C GLY A 160 16.57 7.22 -2.80
N GLY A 161 15.24 7.18 -2.78
CA GLY A 161 14.42 7.23 -1.57
C GLY A 161 13.22 6.31 -1.65
N SER A 162 12.09 6.84 -1.27
CA SER A 162 10.80 6.15 -1.27
C SER A 162 9.72 7.04 -1.85
N GLY A 163 8.64 6.45 -2.31
CA GLY A 163 7.45 7.20 -2.67
C GLY A 163 6.74 6.70 -3.91
N TRP A 164 5.80 7.50 -4.35
CA TRP A 164 4.88 7.19 -5.44
C TRP A 164 4.64 8.43 -6.30
N VAL A 165 4.57 8.25 -7.61
CA VAL A 165 3.92 9.24 -8.48
C VAL A 165 2.49 8.78 -8.70
N ILE A 166 1.54 9.65 -8.40
CA ILE A 166 0.13 9.34 -8.49
C ILE A 166 -0.52 10.31 -9.47
N PHE A 167 -0.66 9.87 -10.73
CA PHE A 167 -1.54 10.57 -11.67
C PHE A 167 -2.97 10.32 -11.23
N ALA A 168 -3.68 11.37 -10.87
CA ALA A 168 -4.99 11.29 -10.25
C ALA A 168 -5.99 12.29 -10.82
N TYR A 169 -7.27 11.94 -10.71
CA TYR A 169 -8.37 12.87 -10.87
C TYR A 169 -8.78 13.38 -9.49
N ASN A 170 -8.67 14.69 -9.28
CA ASN A 170 -9.09 15.30 -8.02
C ASN A 170 -10.62 15.51 -8.05
N LEU A 171 -11.34 14.78 -7.22
CA LEU A 171 -12.80 14.81 -7.16
C LEU A 171 -13.34 16.16 -6.65
N HIS A 172 -12.54 16.93 -5.91
CA HIS A 172 -12.93 18.23 -5.38
C HIS A 172 -12.83 19.33 -6.45
N THR A 173 -11.73 19.38 -7.19
CA THR A 173 -11.51 20.41 -8.23
C THR A 173 -12.03 20.01 -9.61
N GLY A 174 -12.16 18.71 -9.87
CA GLY A 174 -12.49 18.16 -11.19
C GLY A 174 -11.31 18.17 -12.16
N GLU A 175 -10.06 18.21 -11.66
CA GLU A 175 -8.85 18.38 -12.44
C GLU A 175 -7.93 17.17 -12.36
N LEU A 176 -7.04 17.04 -13.36
CA LEU A 176 -6.00 16.02 -13.42
C LEU A 176 -4.68 16.58 -12.89
N HIS A 177 -4.01 15.82 -12.05
CA HIS A 177 -2.71 16.16 -11.46
C HIS A 177 -1.78 14.95 -11.38
N ASN A 178 -0.46 15.17 -11.45
CA ASN A 178 0.55 14.22 -10.99
C ASN A 178 0.95 14.61 -9.57
N TYR A 179 0.50 13.85 -8.60
CA TYR A 179 0.85 14.09 -7.20
C TYR A 179 2.15 13.37 -6.83
N TRP A 180 2.99 14.06 -6.08
CA TRP A 180 4.19 13.54 -5.45
C TRP A 180 3.84 13.02 -4.04
N SER A 181 4.15 11.76 -3.75
CA SER A 181 3.88 11.12 -2.46
C SER A 181 5.16 10.44 -1.99
N TRP A 182 5.76 10.90 -0.92
CA TRP A 182 7.06 10.40 -0.45
C TRP A 182 6.99 9.06 0.31
N ASP A 183 5.78 8.66 0.73
CA ASP A 183 5.51 7.35 1.35
C ASP A 183 4.08 6.87 1.05
N HIS A 184 3.64 5.84 1.76
CA HIS A 184 2.31 5.25 1.57
C HIS A 184 1.15 6.09 2.12
N MET A 185 1.41 7.12 2.95
CA MET A 185 0.38 7.90 3.64
C MET A 185 0.06 9.25 2.97
N HIS A 186 0.97 9.76 2.13
CA HIS A 186 0.89 11.13 1.60
C HIS A 186 0.13 11.18 0.28
N ASN A 187 -1.15 10.78 0.30
CA ASN A 187 -2.05 10.90 -0.84
C ASN A 187 -2.82 12.22 -0.77
N ALA A 188 -3.08 12.83 -1.92
CA ALA A 188 -3.92 14.02 -1.98
C ALA A 188 -5.35 13.69 -1.52
N PRO A 189 -5.93 14.46 -0.58
CA PRO A 189 -7.34 14.33 -0.24
C PRO A 189 -8.20 14.39 -1.49
N THR A 190 -9.20 13.50 -1.62
CA THR A 190 -10.08 13.40 -2.79
C THR A 190 -9.40 13.06 -4.13
N GLY A 191 -8.08 12.80 -4.15
CA GLY A 191 -7.38 12.33 -5.34
C GLY A 191 -7.71 10.87 -5.65
N LEU A 192 -8.41 10.59 -6.75
CA LEU A 192 -8.66 9.23 -7.22
C LEU A 192 -7.51 8.79 -8.13
N PRO A 193 -6.70 7.78 -7.76
CA PRO A 193 -5.56 7.36 -8.57
C PRO A 193 -6.00 6.76 -9.91
N LEU A 194 -5.33 7.17 -10.99
CA LEU A 194 -5.52 6.68 -12.35
C LEU A 194 -4.33 5.85 -12.81
N LEU A 195 -3.10 6.40 -12.71
CA LEU A 195 -1.83 5.75 -12.98
C LEU A 195 -0.91 5.94 -11.77
N VAL A 196 -0.35 4.86 -11.25
CA VAL A 196 0.51 4.86 -10.07
C VAL A 196 1.85 4.26 -10.42
N LEU A 197 2.93 4.99 -10.17
CA LEU A 197 4.32 4.55 -10.32
C LEU A 197 4.94 4.39 -8.94
N ASP A 198 5.48 3.22 -8.65
CA ASP A 198 6.24 2.94 -7.44
C ASP A 198 7.69 3.39 -7.62
N MET A 199 8.16 4.27 -6.72
CA MET A 199 9.53 4.78 -6.70
C MET A 199 10.32 4.33 -5.47
N TYR A 200 9.81 3.38 -4.69
CA TYR A 200 10.62 2.68 -3.70
C TYR A 200 11.72 1.85 -4.41
N GLU A 201 12.89 1.76 -3.81
CA GLU A 201 14.03 1.02 -4.40
C GLU A 201 13.70 -0.45 -4.72
N HIS A 202 12.82 -1.09 -3.95
CA HIS A 202 12.37 -2.46 -4.23
C HIS A 202 11.67 -2.62 -5.59
N ALA A 203 11.12 -1.54 -6.14
CA ALA A 203 10.44 -1.56 -7.43
C ALA A 203 11.40 -1.50 -8.63
N TYR A 204 12.70 -1.17 -8.43
CA TYR A 204 13.61 -1.00 -9.55
C TYR A 204 15.08 -1.40 -9.28
N HIS A 205 15.54 -1.41 -8.03
CA HIS A 205 16.96 -1.54 -7.72
C HIS A 205 17.57 -2.86 -8.20
N MET A 206 16.79 -3.94 -8.22
CA MET A 206 17.23 -5.26 -8.70
C MET A 206 17.64 -5.25 -10.18
N ASP A 207 16.93 -4.48 -11.04
CA ASP A 207 17.16 -4.44 -12.48
C ASP A 207 18.01 -3.24 -12.90
N TYR A 208 17.89 -2.11 -12.19
CA TYR A 208 18.42 -0.82 -12.61
C TYR A 208 19.45 -0.23 -11.63
N GLY A 209 19.63 -0.83 -10.45
CA GLY A 209 20.48 -0.22 -9.43
C GLY A 209 20.03 1.21 -9.15
N ALA A 210 20.97 2.15 -9.17
CA ALA A 210 20.69 3.58 -8.95
C ALA A 210 20.11 4.31 -10.19
N ALA A 211 19.96 3.62 -11.34
CA ALA A 211 19.49 4.26 -12.58
C ALA A 211 17.96 4.34 -12.65
N ALA A 212 17.33 4.94 -11.65
CA ALA A 212 15.87 5.03 -11.50
C ALA A 212 15.16 5.64 -12.72
N ALA A 213 15.79 6.60 -13.42
CA ALA A 213 15.20 7.20 -14.62
C ALA A 213 14.94 6.16 -15.73
N LYS A 214 15.81 5.14 -15.87
CA LYS A 214 15.61 4.06 -16.85
C LYS A 214 14.43 3.16 -16.47
N TYR A 215 14.23 2.95 -15.18
CA TYR A 215 13.04 2.23 -14.69
C TYR A 215 11.76 3.02 -14.97
N VAL A 216 11.74 4.33 -14.76
CA VAL A 216 10.58 5.18 -15.08
C VAL A 216 10.22 5.06 -16.57
N ASP A 217 11.22 5.06 -17.46
CA ASP A 217 11.02 4.86 -18.91
C ASP A 217 10.46 3.45 -19.20
N ALA A 218 10.99 2.41 -18.54
CA ALA A 218 10.49 1.05 -18.70
C ALA A 218 9.04 0.90 -18.16
N PHE A 219 8.71 1.54 -17.05
CA PHE A 219 7.33 1.58 -16.55
C PHE A 219 6.37 2.16 -17.59
N MET A 220 6.71 3.32 -18.17
CA MET A 220 5.89 3.98 -19.19
C MET A 220 5.67 3.09 -20.44
N GLN A 221 6.66 2.28 -20.83
CA GLN A 221 6.54 1.33 -21.95
C GLN A 221 5.57 0.15 -21.68
N ASN A 222 5.25 -0.09 -20.41
CA ASN A 222 4.35 -1.16 -19.96
C ASN A 222 3.03 -0.62 -19.40
N ALA A 223 2.81 0.71 -19.43
CA ALA A 223 1.60 1.32 -18.90
C ALA A 223 0.36 0.81 -19.64
N LYS A 224 -0.63 0.34 -18.86
CA LYS A 224 -1.92 -0.16 -19.37
C LYS A 224 -2.95 0.98 -19.45
N TRP A 225 -2.91 1.71 -20.54
CA TRP A 225 -3.76 2.89 -20.75
C TRP A 225 -5.25 2.59 -20.77
N GLU A 226 -5.67 1.42 -21.20
CA GLU A 226 -7.06 0.96 -21.09
C GLU A 226 -7.57 1.05 -19.64
N GLU A 227 -6.75 0.59 -18.68
CA GLU A 227 -7.10 0.64 -17.25
C GLU A 227 -7.12 2.08 -16.74
N VAL A 228 -6.17 2.92 -17.15
CA VAL A 228 -6.14 4.36 -16.82
C VAL A 228 -7.41 5.05 -17.32
N ASN A 229 -7.78 4.80 -18.57
CA ASN A 229 -9.01 5.36 -19.17
C ASN A 229 -10.27 4.87 -18.44
N ARG A 230 -10.36 3.58 -18.11
CA ARG A 230 -11.48 3.01 -17.35
C ARG A 230 -11.64 3.72 -15.98
N ARG A 231 -10.53 3.95 -15.27
CA ARG A 231 -10.54 4.67 -13.98
C ARG A 231 -10.93 6.13 -14.14
N TYR A 232 -10.45 6.79 -15.19
CA TYR A 232 -10.83 8.16 -15.49
C TYR A 232 -12.33 8.28 -15.72
N MET A 233 -12.93 7.42 -16.55
CA MET A 233 -14.37 7.40 -16.79
C MET A 233 -15.19 7.17 -15.53
N ASN A 234 -14.69 6.31 -14.62
CA ASN A 234 -15.34 6.07 -13.33
C ASN A 234 -15.22 7.28 -12.39
N ALA A 235 -14.08 7.99 -12.40
CA ALA A 235 -13.90 9.23 -11.64
C ALA A 235 -14.88 10.31 -12.07
N GLN A 236 -15.09 10.49 -13.37
CA GLN A 236 -16.07 11.44 -13.90
C GLN A 236 -17.50 11.12 -13.45
N LYS A 237 -17.88 9.83 -13.46
CA LYS A 237 -19.20 9.40 -12.96
C LYS A 237 -19.34 9.68 -11.45
N ALA A 238 -18.28 9.45 -10.66
CA ALA A 238 -18.30 9.74 -9.23
C ALA A 238 -18.49 11.24 -8.95
N VAL A 239 -17.78 12.12 -9.68
CA VAL A 239 -17.96 13.57 -9.55
C VAL A 239 -19.37 14.01 -9.93
N ALA A 240 -19.94 13.47 -11.00
CA ALA A 240 -21.31 13.78 -11.37
C ALA A 240 -22.30 13.41 -10.26
N ALA A 241 -22.10 12.27 -9.60
CA ALA A 241 -22.93 11.84 -8.47
C ALA A 241 -22.73 12.66 -7.19
N LEU A 242 -21.54 13.28 -6.99
CA LEU A 242 -21.26 14.11 -5.81
C LEU A 242 -21.77 15.56 -5.96
N LYS A 243 -22.09 16.00 -7.17
CA LYS A 243 -22.60 17.36 -7.48
C LYS A 243 -24.13 17.46 -7.48
N THR A 244 -24.81 16.33 -7.32
CA THR A 244 -26.29 16.26 -7.19
C THR A 244 -26.69 16.23 -5.72
#